data_47d8ce798af22c6895c8698be4b033fe
#
_entry.id   47d8ce798af22c6895c8698be4b033fe
#
_cell.length_a   1.000
_cell.length_b   1.000
_cell.length_c   1.000
_cell.angle_alpha   90.00
_cell.angle_beta   90.00
_cell.angle_gamma   90.00
#
_symmetry.space_group_name_H-M   'P 1'
#
loop_
_entity.id
_entity.type
_entity.pdbx_description
1 polymer ?
#
loop_
_entity_poly.entity_id
_entity_poly.type
_entity_poly.pdbx_seq_one_letter_code
_entity_poly.pdbx_strand_id
1 'polypeptide(L)'
;KETAELLKPAENSRVIRVTFDGTVTDSLPWSFVPAQRDVRVVPGESALAFYVTTNNSDKAITGVATYNVAPPQAGPYFVKIQCFCFDEQRLQAGEEVDMPVLFVIDPKFLDDPSLKRVSNITLSYNFFRTDDDEEDEEE
;
A
#
# COMPACT_ATOMS: atom_id res chain seq x y z
N LYS A 1 -2.56 21.95 -5.54
CA LYS A 1 -2.22 22.98 -4.58
C LYS A 1 -2.13 22.43 -3.17
N GLU A 2 -3.20 21.74 -2.73
CA GLU A 2 -3.17 21.11 -1.44
C GLU A 2 -2.10 20.05 -1.37
N THR A 3 -1.89 19.34 -2.48
CA THR A 3 -0.84 18.36 -2.53
C THR A 3 0.52 19.00 -2.37
N ALA A 4 0.70 20.19 -2.94
CA ALA A 4 1.99 20.87 -2.80
C ALA A 4 2.27 21.21 -1.36
N GLU A 5 1.24 21.58 -0.60
CA GLU A 5 1.44 21.86 0.81
C GLU A 5 1.76 20.60 1.59
N LEU A 6 1.11 19.50 1.23
CA LEU A 6 1.36 18.23 1.90
C LEU A 6 2.76 17.71 1.64
N LEU A 7 3.37 18.11 0.52
CA LEU A 7 4.68 17.61 0.17
C LEU A 7 5.82 18.37 0.84
N LYS A 8 5.51 19.44 1.56
CA LYS A 8 6.55 20.19 2.25
C LYS A 8 6.82 19.57 3.61
N PRO A 9 8.07 19.25 3.93
CA PRO A 9 8.38 18.74 5.27
C PRO A 9 8.00 19.77 6.32
N ALA A 10 7.43 19.30 7.41
CA ALA A 10 7.08 20.16 8.52
C ALA A 10 8.32 20.50 9.30
N GLU A 11 8.33 21.71 9.88
CA GLU A 11 9.43 22.10 10.75
C GLU A 11 9.44 21.20 11.97
N ASN A 12 10.64 20.87 12.43
CA ASN A 12 10.83 20.07 13.63
C ASN A 12 10.16 18.72 13.50
N SER A 13 10.16 18.18 12.30
CA SER A 13 9.50 16.90 12.03
C SER A 13 10.26 15.76 12.64
N ARG A 14 9.50 14.77 13.09
CA ARG A 14 10.05 13.48 13.47
C ARG A 14 10.15 12.60 12.25
N VAL A 15 11.05 11.65 12.32
CA VAL A 15 11.12 10.61 11.31
C VAL A 15 10.12 9.53 11.68
N ILE A 16 9.27 9.18 10.72
CA ILE A 16 8.28 8.12 10.90
C ILE A 16 8.69 6.95 10.03
N ARG A 17 8.72 5.77 10.62
CA ARG A 17 9.01 4.55 9.89
C ARG A 17 7.71 3.98 9.37
N VAL A 18 7.64 3.74 8.07
CA VAL A 18 6.48 3.12 7.46
C VAL A 18 6.88 1.72 7.04
N THR A 19 6.24 0.72 7.63
CA THR A 19 6.51 -0.67 7.38
C THR A 19 5.43 -1.21 6.44
N PHE A 20 5.84 -2.00 5.47
CA PHE A 20 4.93 -2.53 4.46
C PHE A 20 4.70 -4.01 4.68
N ASP A 21 3.46 -4.42 4.56
CA ASP A 21 3.07 -5.81 4.75
C ASP A 21 2.07 -6.16 3.66
N GLY A 22 2.14 -7.39 3.18
CA GLY A 22 1.24 -7.81 2.13
C GLY A 22 0.88 -9.27 2.28
N THR A 23 -0.39 -9.58 2.05
CA THR A 23 -0.88 -10.96 2.10
C THR A 23 -1.78 -11.20 0.92
N VAL A 24 -2.00 -12.47 0.61
CA VAL A 24 -2.95 -12.88 -0.42
C VAL A 24 -3.81 -13.97 0.17
N THR A 25 -5.05 -14.07 -0.32
CA THR A 25 -5.93 -15.16 0.12
C THR A 25 -5.47 -16.47 -0.49
N ASP A 26 -5.89 -17.57 0.13
CA ASP A 26 -5.45 -18.89 -0.32
C ASP A 26 -5.86 -19.21 -1.74
N SER A 27 -6.97 -18.63 -2.18
CA SER A 27 -7.49 -18.93 -3.52
C SER A 27 -6.75 -18.17 -4.61
N LEU A 28 -5.82 -17.29 -4.25
CA LEU A 28 -5.10 -16.47 -5.21
C LEU A 28 -3.64 -16.96 -5.28
N PRO A 29 -3.26 -17.67 -6.34
CA PRO A 29 -1.90 -18.21 -6.44
C PRO A 29 -0.90 -17.17 -6.90
N TRP A 30 -0.87 -16.06 -6.21
CA TRP A 30 0.04 -14.95 -6.48
C TRP A 30 1.01 -14.81 -5.34
N SER A 31 2.19 -14.27 -5.64
CA SER A 31 3.05 -13.75 -4.60
C SER A 31 2.96 -12.24 -4.64
N PHE A 32 2.98 -11.63 -3.48
CA PHE A 32 2.77 -10.19 -3.34
C PHE A 32 3.69 -9.73 -2.21
N VAL A 33 4.82 -9.15 -2.57
CA VAL A 33 5.89 -8.90 -1.62
C VAL A 33 6.34 -7.45 -1.75
N PRO A 34 6.43 -6.71 -0.66
CA PRO A 34 6.98 -5.36 -0.75
C PRO A 34 8.45 -5.42 -1.16
N ALA A 35 8.81 -4.56 -2.10
CA ALA A 35 10.20 -4.48 -2.55
C ALA A 35 11.09 -3.95 -1.43
N GLN A 36 10.52 -3.13 -0.56
CA GLN A 36 11.21 -2.59 0.60
C GLN A 36 10.40 -2.93 1.82
N ARG A 37 11.08 -3.40 2.87
CA ARG A 37 10.38 -3.76 4.08
C ARG A 37 9.82 -2.52 4.78
N ASP A 38 10.57 -1.44 4.74
CA ASP A 38 10.12 -0.19 5.34
C ASP A 38 10.85 0.98 4.69
N VAL A 39 10.31 2.17 4.93
CA VAL A 39 10.98 3.42 4.57
C VAL A 39 10.83 4.37 5.73
N ARG A 40 11.77 5.32 5.84
CA ARG A 40 11.70 6.36 6.84
C ARG A 40 11.36 7.66 6.15
N VAL A 41 10.34 8.32 6.65
CA VAL A 41 9.84 9.55 6.04
C VAL A 41 9.60 10.60 7.09
N VAL A 42 9.57 11.83 6.64
CA VAL A 42 9.22 12.98 7.46
C VAL A 42 7.84 13.43 6.99
N PRO A 43 6.89 13.71 7.89
CA PRO A 43 5.58 14.18 7.46
C PRO A 43 5.71 15.37 6.52
N GLY A 44 4.97 15.32 5.42
CA GLY A 44 5.05 16.31 4.35
C GLY A 44 5.94 15.92 3.21
N GLU A 45 6.74 14.87 3.38
CA GLU A 45 7.65 14.38 2.35
C GLU A 45 7.02 13.17 1.68
N SER A 46 6.95 13.19 0.35
CA SER A 46 6.38 12.06 -0.37
C SER A 46 7.36 10.90 -0.43
N ALA A 47 6.83 9.70 -0.51
CA ALA A 47 7.64 8.50 -0.62
C ALA A 47 6.96 7.55 -1.60
N LEU A 48 7.78 6.77 -2.29
CA LEU A 48 7.32 5.81 -3.27
C LEU A 48 7.80 4.43 -2.87
N ALA A 49 6.88 3.50 -2.79
CA ALA A 49 7.19 2.11 -2.49
C ALA A 49 6.57 1.23 -3.56
N PHE A 50 7.10 0.02 -3.72
CA PHE A 50 6.61 -0.92 -4.70
C PHE A 50 6.31 -2.25 -4.04
N TYR A 51 5.28 -2.92 -4.55
CA TYR A 51 5.05 -4.32 -4.25
C TYR A 51 5.28 -5.11 -5.52
N VAL A 52 6.10 -6.14 -5.42
CA VAL A 52 6.36 -7.03 -6.55
C VAL A 52 5.31 -8.12 -6.52
N THR A 53 4.53 -8.18 -7.57
CA THR A 53 3.38 -9.07 -7.64
C THR A 53 3.56 -10.03 -8.80
N THR A 54 3.45 -11.33 -8.53
CA THR A 54 3.65 -12.36 -9.54
C THR A 54 2.49 -13.33 -9.53
N ASN A 55 1.96 -13.62 -10.71
CA ASN A 55 0.96 -14.68 -10.85
C ASN A 55 1.70 -15.99 -11.07
N ASN A 56 1.65 -16.87 -10.07
CA ASN A 56 2.40 -18.12 -10.09
C ASN A 56 1.59 -19.29 -10.67
N SER A 57 0.51 -18.98 -11.36
CA SER A 57 -0.32 -20.02 -11.97
C SER A 57 -0.11 -20.04 -13.49
N ASP A 58 -0.76 -21.00 -14.12
CA ASP A 58 -0.69 -21.12 -15.58
C ASP A 58 -1.90 -20.50 -16.28
N LYS A 59 -2.63 -19.65 -15.58
CA LYS A 59 -3.81 -18.97 -16.10
C LYS A 59 -3.77 -17.51 -15.73
N ALA A 60 -4.44 -16.68 -16.55
CA ALA A 60 -4.64 -15.29 -16.16
C ALA A 60 -5.64 -15.24 -15.02
N ILE A 61 -5.36 -14.41 -14.03
CA ILE A 61 -6.22 -14.30 -12.85
C ILE A 61 -6.35 -12.83 -12.50
N THR A 62 -7.53 -12.46 -12.03
CA THR A 62 -7.81 -11.10 -11.60
C THR A 62 -7.94 -11.05 -10.09
N GLY A 63 -7.31 -10.06 -9.50
CA GLY A 63 -7.40 -9.84 -8.07
C GLY A 63 -7.60 -8.38 -7.75
N VAL A 64 -7.99 -8.11 -6.53
CA VAL A 64 -8.19 -6.75 -6.05
C VAL A 64 -7.61 -6.65 -4.65
N ALA A 65 -7.02 -5.51 -4.34
CA ALA A 65 -6.38 -5.30 -3.05
C ALA A 65 -7.16 -4.31 -2.21
N THR A 66 -7.17 -4.57 -0.91
CA THR A 66 -7.59 -3.59 0.07
C THR A 66 -6.41 -3.35 1.00
N TYR A 67 -6.51 -2.31 1.81
CA TYR A 67 -5.41 -1.99 2.72
C TYR A 67 -5.94 -1.44 4.02
N ASN A 68 -5.10 -1.49 5.04
CA ASN A 68 -5.39 -0.76 6.25
C ASN A 68 -4.08 -0.19 6.82
N VAL A 69 -4.25 0.75 7.73
CA VAL A 69 -3.14 1.47 8.35
C VAL A 69 -3.21 1.22 9.85
N ALA A 70 -2.09 0.86 10.44
CA ALA A 70 -1.99 0.66 11.88
C ALA A 70 -0.90 1.56 12.44
N PRO A 71 -1.10 2.25 13.54
CA PRO A 71 -2.34 2.24 14.33
C PRO A 71 -3.47 2.98 13.61
N PRO A 72 -4.72 2.65 13.92
CA PRO A 72 -5.84 3.26 13.20
C PRO A 72 -5.87 4.78 13.26
N GLN A 73 -5.38 5.36 14.33
CA GLN A 73 -5.37 6.80 14.48
C GLN A 73 -4.51 7.49 13.42
N ALA A 74 -3.56 6.76 12.86
CA ALA A 74 -2.70 7.32 11.83
C ALA A 74 -3.36 7.33 10.46
N GLY A 75 -4.44 6.56 10.28
CA GLY A 75 -5.09 6.43 8.99
C GLY A 75 -5.47 7.75 8.34
N PRO A 76 -6.12 8.67 9.06
CA PRO A 76 -6.54 9.92 8.43
C PRO A 76 -5.38 10.78 7.92
N TYR A 77 -4.18 10.55 8.41
CA TYR A 77 -3.02 11.32 8.00
C TYR A 77 -2.19 10.65 6.93
N PHE A 78 -2.55 9.42 6.57
CA PHE A 78 -1.85 8.68 5.53
C PHE A 78 -2.53 8.99 4.21
N VAL A 79 -1.91 9.85 3.39
CA VAL A 79 -2.51 10.33 2.15
C VAL A 79 -1.89 9.58 0.98
N LYS A 80 -2.71 8.85 0.25
CA LYS A 80 -2.26 8.14 -0.95
C LYS A 80 -2.39 9.08 -2.12
N ILE A 81 -1.26 9.38 -2.74
CA ILE A 81 -1.25 10.21 -3.93
C ILE A 81 -1.53 9.35 -5.13
N GLN A 82 -0.96 8.14 -5.13
CA GLN A 82 -1.19 7.19 -6.20
C GLN A 82 -1.15 5.79 -5.60
N CYS A 83 -2.12 4.98 -5.94
CA CYS A 83 -2.27 3.66 -5.33
C CYS A 83 -2.93 2.72 -6.32
N PHE A 84 -2.52 1.48 -6.31
CA PHE A 84 -3.15 0.44 -7.12
C PHE A 84 -4.36 -0.18 -6.43
N CYS A 85 -4.68 0.27 -5.23
CA CYS A 85 -5.71 -0.36 -4.41
C CYS A 85 -7.11 -0.10 -4.97
N PHE A 86 -7.99 -1.07 -4.73
CA PHE A 86 -9.42 -1.03 -5.10
C PHE A 86 -9.70 -1.17 -6.59
N ASP A 87 -8.67 -1.20 -7.43
CA ASP A 87 -8.84 -1.48 -8.86
C ASP A 87 -8.47 -2.93 -9.11
N GLU A 88 -9.25 -3.59 -9.97
CA GLU A 88 -8.92 -4.96 -10.31
C GLU A 88 -7.63 -5.01 -11.11
N GLN A 89 -6.79 -5.97 -10.76
CA GLN A 89 -5.53 -6.18 -11.44
C GLN A 89 -5.56 -7.57 -12.07
N ARG A 90 -5.41 -7.62 -13.38
CA ARG A 90 -5.39 -8.90 -14.09
C ARG A 90 -3.97 -9.20 -14.53
N LEU A 91 -3.43 -10.31 -14.05
CA LEU A 91 -2.09 -10.74 -14.42
C LEU A 91 -2.20 -12.01 -15.25
N GLN A 92 -1.41 -12.04 -16.32
CA GLN A 92 -1.32 -13.22 -17.17
C GLN A 92 -0.54 -14.30 -16.44
N ALA A 93 -0.62 -15.52 -16.95
CA ALA A 93 0.12 -16.63 -16.37
C ALA A 93 1.60 -16.28 -16.27
N GLY A 94 2.17 -16.37 -15.08
CA GLY A 94 3.58 -16.11 -14.88
C GLY A 94 3.99 -14.66 -14.93
N GLU A 95 3.05 -13.75 -15.08
CA GLU A 95 3.37 -12.34 -15.21
C GLU A 95 3.77 -11.74 -13.87
N GLU A 96 4.78 -10.87 -13.90
CA GLU A 96 5.24 -10.17 -12.72
C GLU A 96 5.18 -8.67 -13.00
N VAL A 97 4.61 -7.92 -12.06
CA VAL A 97 4.51 -6.47 -12.18
C VAL A 97 4.89 -5.82 -10.87
N ASP A 98 5.38 -4.60 -10.96
CA ASP A 98 5.63 -3.77 -9.79
C ASP A 98 4.43 -2.86 -9.60
N MET A 99 3.86 -2.89 -8.41
CA MET A 99 2.70 -2.07 -8.10
C MET A 99 3.11 -0.94 -7.18
N PRO A 100 3.00 0.30 -7.62
CA PRO A 100 3.51 1.43 -6.86
C PRO A 100 2.51 1.96 -5.86
N VAL A 101 3.03 2.49 -4.76
CA VAL A 101 2.25 3.26 -3.79
C VAL A 101 3.03 4.55 -3.55
N LEU A 102 2.47 5.66 -3.97
CA LEU A 102 3.05 6.97 -3.72
C LEU A 102 2.21 7.63 -2.64
N PHE A 103 2.85 8.01 -1.55
CA PHE A 103 2.11 8.50 -0.40
C PHE A 103 2.87 9.61 0.31
N VAL A 104 2.16 10.29 1.20
CA VAL A 104 2.73 11.30 2.07
C VAL A 104 1.96 11.23 3.40
N ILE A 105 2.66 11.51 4.49
CA ILE A 105 1.99 11.64 5.78
C ILE A 105 1.70 13.11 5.99
N ASP A 106 0.42 13.43 6.22
CA ASP A 106 0.00 14.80 6.43
C ASP A 106 0.75 15.37 7.64
N PRO A 107 1.36 16.55 7.52
CA PRO A 107 2.07 17.15 8.65
C PRO A 107 1.22 17.33 9.90
N LYS A 108 -0.09 17.37 9.78
CA LYS A 108 -0.97 17.46 10.93
C LYS A 108 -0.86 16.26 11.86
N PHE A 109 -0.26 15.16 11.37
CA PHE A 109 0.07 14.02 12.20
C PHE A 109 0.84 14.45 13.44
N LEU A 110 1.73 15.42 13.28
CA LEU A 110 2.58 15.87 14.37
C LEU A 110 1.82 16.62 15.45
N ASP A 111 0.64 17.12 15.11
CA ASP A 111 -0.15 17.90 16.05
C ASP A 111 -1.20 17.07 16.78
N ASP A 112 -1.34 15.80 16.45
CA ASP A 112 -2.36 14.95 17.04
C ASP A 112 -1.82 14.34 18.33
N PRO A 113 -2.44 14.64 19.48
CA PRO A 113 -1.94 14.10 20.74
C PRO A 113 -1.96 12.57 20.79
N SER A 114 -2.88 11.94 20.10
CA SER A 114 -2.98 10.48 20.13
C SER A 114 -1.84 9.82 19.39
N LEU A 115 -1.08 10.59 18.60
CA LEU A 115 0.02 10.06 17.81
C LEU A 115 1.38 10.54 18.32
N LYS A 116 1.39 11.15 19.49
CA LYS A 116 2.61 11.77 19.98
C LYS A 116 3.75 10.78 20.14
N ARG A 117 3.43 9.55 20.49
CA ARG A 117 4.43 8.52 20.70
C ARG A 117 4.53 7.53 19.57
N VAL A 118 3.76 7.76 18.51
CA VAL A 118 3.77 6.84 17.37
C VAL A 118 4.88 7.24 16.43
N SER A 119 5.82 6.34 16.21
CA SER A 119 6.91 6.57 15.27
C SER A 119 6.97 5.49 14.21
N ASN A 120 6.03 4.55 14.24
CA ASN A 120 5.97 3.49 13.25
C ASN A 120 4.53 3.32 12.78
N ILE A 121 4.34 3.34 11.47
CA ILE A 121 3.05 3.08 10.84
C ILE A 121 3.21 1.84 9.98
N THR A 122 2.24 0.94 10.04
CA THR A 122 2.26 -0.25 9.20
C THR A 122 1.14 -0.14 8.17
N LEU A 123 1.52 -0.27 6.92
CA LEU A 123 0.58 -0.28 5.80
C LEU A 123 0.46 -1.72 5.34
N SER A 124 -0.72 -2.31 5.53
CA SER A 124 -0.96 -3.70 5.20
C SER A 124 -1.91 -3.79 4.02
N TYR A 125 -1.49 -4.50 2.99
CA TYR A 125 -2.33 -4.77 1.83
C TYR A 125 -2.73 -6.22 1.83
N ASN A 126 -3.94 -6.48 1.30
CA ASN A 126 -4.45 -7.84 1.23
C ASN A 126 -5.11 -8.01 -0.12
N PHE A 127 -4.63 -9.00 -0.89
CA PHE A 127 -5.17 -9.27 -2.21
C PHE A 127 -6.18 -10.41 -2.16
N PHE A 128 -7.27 -10.21 -2.87
CA PHE A 128 -8.34 -11.19 -3.00
C PHE A 128 -8.51 -11.55 -4.45
N ARG A 129 -8.90 -12.79 -4.70
CA ARG A 129 -9.29 -13.21 -6.02
C ARG A 129 -10.73 -12.78 -6.27
N THR A 130 -11.02 -12.28 -7.49
CA THR A 130 -12.39 -11.94 -7.83
C THR A 130 -13.09 -13.17 -8.40
N ASP A 131 -14.40 -13.21 -8.24
CA ASP A 131 -15.16 -14.38 -8.63
C ASP A 131 -15.22 -14.61 -10.13
N ASP A 132 -15.01 -13.55 -10.90
CA ASP A 132 -15.08 -13.66 -12.35
C ASP A 132 -14.12 -14.70 -12.87
N ASP A 133 -12.99 -14.85 -12.21
CA ASP A 133 -11.97 -15.76 -12.68
C ASP A 133 -12.37 -17.21 -12.52
N GLU A 134 -13.22 -17.50 -11.56
CA GLU A 134 -13.65 -18.87 -11.37
C GLU A 134 -14.47 -19.36 -12.54
N GLU A 135 -15.30 -18.49 -13.06
CA GLU A 135 -16.10 -18.84 -14.22
C GLU A 135 -15.23 -19.08 -15.43
N ASP A 136 -14.24 -18.26 -15.59
CA ASP A 136 -13.32 -18.41 -16.72
C ASP A 136 -12.63 -19.75 -16.65
N GLU A 137 -12.29 -20.20 -15.46
CA GLU A 137 -11.56 -21.44 -15.32
C GLU A 137 -12.39 -22.64 -15.69
N GLU A 138 -13.67 -22.55 -15.54
CA GLU A 138 -14.53 -23.67 -15.86
C GLU A 138 -14.65 -23.89 -17.34
N GLU A 139 -14.31 -22.93 -18.12
CA GLU A 139 -14.40 -23.04 -19.55
C GLU A 139 -13.06 -23.35 -20.16
#